data_4c8c1c2d9e83e03b5efab450fa0d052f
#
_entry.id   4c8c1c2d9e83e03b5efab450fa0d052f
#
_cell.length_a   1.000
_cell.length_b   1.000
_cell.length_c   1.000
_cell.angle_alpha   90.00
_cell.angle_beta   90.00
_cell.angle_gamma   90.00
#
_symmetry.space_group_name_H-M   'P 1'
#
loop_
_entity.id
_entity.type
_entity.pdbx_description
1 polymer ?
#
loop_
_entity_poly.entity_id
_entity_poly.type
_entity_poly.pdbx_seq_one_letter_code
_entity_poly.pdbx_strand_id
1 'polypeptide(L)'
;MDGCAPGKATRQALEQAYAPDVFYQEAVNATFPRALVEAFGREEILVAGAPELRIVDIGPEGFTFAALAELYPEVKLGQYKGLSAPMPQAELSNDDVDKAMEEWLQAHLVEQERDRAAMGDEVTLDFDGSVDGVPFEGGKAENYPLLLGSGMFIDGFEEQVAGIRPEEEREIHVTFPQQYTPELAGKAAVFRVKAHRIVRRSAPEINDAFARTQGFADAASLRQAIMAAALQRKEVQARDAFADALVRQVLDGMEVQVPDFVAEVLENAQMMADDARRYVDRMAN
;
A
#
# COMPACT_ATOMS: atom_id res chain seq x y z
N MET A 1 31.20 -37.92 19.45
CA MET A 1 31.23 -39.24 20.13
C MET A 1 31.97 -40.21 19.23
N ASP A 2 33.13 -40.63 19.60
CA ASP A 2 33.83 -41.67 18.85
C ASP A 2 33.09 -43.00 18.96
N GLY A 3 32.58 -43.51 17.87
CA GLY A 3 31.94 -44.82 17.77
C GLY A 3 30.44 -44.88 17.48
N CYS A 4 29.69 -43.75 17.42
CA CYS A 4 28.28 -43.74 17.05
C CYS A 4 28.05 -42.98 15.76
N ALA A 5 27.37 -43.59 14.79
CA ALA A 5 26.93 -42.89 13.60
C ALA A 5 25.86 -41.81 13.95
N PRO A 6 25.83 -40.67 13.26
CA PRO A 6 24.84 -39.62 13.50
C PRO A 6 23.41 -40.17 13.52
N GLY A 7 22.63 -39.88 14.59
CA GLY A 7 21.26 -40.33 14.75
C GLY A 7 21.06 -41.76 15.27
N LYS A 8 22.13 -42.49 15.64
CA LYS A 8 22.05 -43.87 16.18
C LYS A 8 22.50 -44.02 17.63
N ALA A 9 22.79 -42.95 18.33
CA ALA A 9 23.11 -42.99 19.74
C ALA A 9 21.88 -43.41 20.56
N THR A 10 22.06 -44.39 21.46
CA THR A 10 20.98 -44.77 22.37
C THR A 10 20.83 -43.72 23.49
N ARG A 11 19.63 -43.59 24.07
CA ARG A 11 19.40 -42.71 25.22
C ARG A 11 20.39 -42.92 26.36
N GLN A 12 20.68 -44.17 26.68
CA GLN A 12 21.62 -44.56 27.72
C GLN A 12 23.08 -44.11 27.45
N ALA A 13 23.49 -44.16 26.18
CA ALA A 13 24.82 -43.69 25.77
C ALA A 13 24.94 -42.16 25.82
N LEU A 14 23.85 -41.46 25.52
CA LEU A 14 23.76 -40.00 25.61
C LEU A 14 23.74 -39.53 27.08
N GLU A 15 22.97 -40.18 27.95
CA GLU A 15 22.91 -39.86 29.38
C GLU A 15 24.23 -40.15 30.13
N GLN A 16 25.03 -41.09 29.62
CA GLN A 16 26.40 -41.37 30.17
C GLN A 16 27.46 -40.37 29.69
N ALA A 17 27.25 -39.79 28.51
CA ALA A 17 28.23 -38.91 27.90
C ALA A 17 28.00 -37.41 28.21
N TYR A 18 26.77 -37.05 28.51
CA TYR A 18 26.34 -35.67 28.78
C TYR A 18 25.63 -35.61 30.13
N ALA A 19 25.76 -34.47 30.82
CA ALA A 19 24.98 -34.22 32.02
C ALA A 19 23.48 -34.16 31.68
N PRO A 20 22.58 -34.66 32.53
CA PRO A 20 21.14 -34.73 32.27
C PRO A 20 20.49 -33.39 31.91
N ASP A 21 21.02 -32.29 32.45
CA ASP A 21 20.57 -30.93 32.24
C ASP A 21 20.67 -30.46 30.80
N VAL A 22 21.57 -31.03 29.99
CA VAL A 22 21.72 -30.72 28.55
C VAL A 22 20.44 -31.04 27.76
N PHE A 23 19.67 -32.06 28.21
CA PHE A 23 18.45 -32.50 27.52
C PHE A 23 17.20 -31.76 28.00
N TYR A 24 17.27 -31.11 29.16
CA TYR A 24 16.11 -30.46 29.74
C TYR A 24 15.60 -29.28 28.92
N GLN A 25 16.52 -28.48 28.38
CA GLN A 25 16.12 -27.33 27.55
C GLN A 25 15.35 -27.77 26.30
N GLU A 26 15.82 -28.81 25.62
CA GLU A 26 15.16 -29.36 24.43
C GLU A 26 13.79 -29.97 24.77
N ALA A 27 13.70 -30.69 25.90
CA ALA A 27 12.44 -31.26 26.37
C ALA A 27 11.41 -30.16 26.72
N VAL A 28 11.87 -29.10 27.37
CA VAL A 28 11.01 -27.92 27.65
C VAL A 28 10.53 -27.31 26.35
N ASN A 29 11.44 -27.00 25.42
CA ASN A 29 11.09 -26.38 24.14
C ASN A 29 10.09 -27.24 23.34
N ALA A 30 10.19 -28.54 23.40
CA ALA A 30 9.33 -29.47 22.66
C ALA A 30 7.92 -29.61 23.29
N THR A 31 7.81 -29.52 24.62
CA THR A 31 6.56 -29.84 25.35
C THR A 31 5.80 -28.57 25.81
N PHE A 32 6.54 -27.51 26.11
CA PHE A 32 6.02 -26.28 26.66
C PHE A 32 4.86 -25.64 25.84
N PRO A 33 4.97 -25.44 24.49
CA PRO A 33 3.92 -24.75 23.73
C PRO A 33 2.55 -25.46 23.84
N ARG A 34 2.59 -26.80 23.84
CA ARG A 34 1.38 -27.60 23.98
C ARG A 34 0.77 -27.52 25.38
N ALA A 35 1.61 -27.59 26.41
CA ALA A 35 1.19 -27.47 27.80
C ALA A 35 0.58 -26.10 28.10
N LEU A 36 1.11 -25.05 27.53
CA LEU A 36 0.60 -23.68 27.66
C LEU A 36 -0.79 -23.52 27.02
N VAL A 37 -0.93 -23.99 25.78
CA VAL A 37 -2.23 -23.95 25.07
C VAL A 37 -3.30 -24.73 25.83
N GLU A 38 -2.92 -25.91 26.37
CA GLU A 38 -3.84 -26.73 27.16
C GLU A 38 -4.24 -26.06 28.49
N ALA A 39 -3.31 -25.41 29.16
CA ALA A 39 -3.57 -24.67 30.40
C ALA A 39 -4.52 -23.48 30.17
N PHE A 40 -4.24 -22.67 29.16
CA PHE A 40 -5.10 -21.54 28.82
C PHE A 40 -6.48 -21.98 28.35
N GLY A 41 -6.57 -23.09 27.59
CA GLY A 41 -7.84 -23.63 27.14
C GLY A 41 -8.70 -24.18 28.29
N ARG A 42 -8.10 -24.77 29.34
CA ARG A 42 -8.82 -25.26 30.53
C ARG A 42 -9.41 -24.14 31.37
N GLU A 43 -8.68 -23.04 31.48
CA GLU A 43 -9.09 -21.88 32.29
C GLU A 43 -9.90 -20.85 31.49
N GLU A 44 -10.15 -21.11 30.19
CA GLU A 44 -10.84 -20.20 29.27
C GLU A 44 -10.17 -18.81 29.17
N ILE A 45 -8.83 -18.77 29.32
CA ILE A 45 -8.06 -17.55 29.36
C ILE A 45 -7.76 -17.10 27.93
N LEU A 46 -8.16 -15.87 27.59
CA LEU A 46 -7.80 -15.18 26.35
C LEU A 46 -6.59 -14.28 26.58
N VAL A 47 -5.46 -14.67 26.01
CA VAL A 47 -4.18 -13.96 26.16
C VAL A 47 -4.05 -12.90 25.08
N ALA A 48 -3.67 -11.70 25.48
CA ALA A 48 -3.56 -10.55 24.57
C ALA A 48 -2.17 -10.37 23.98
N GLY A 49 -1.14 -11.01 24.53
CA GLY A 49 0.25 -10.94 24.07
C GLY A 49 1.00 -12.25 24.26
N ALA A 50 2.30 -12.27 23.95
CA ALA A 50 3.14 -13.41 24.24
C ALA A 50 3.38 -13.50 25.76
N PRO A 51 3.09 -14.64 26.40
CA PRO A 51 3.29 -14.77 27.84
C PRO A 51 4.80 -14.82 28.18
N GLU A 52 5.16 -14.17 29.27
CA GLU A 52 6.47 -14.34 29.89
C GLU A 52 6.56 -15.68 30.61
N LEU A 53 7.64 -16.39 30.37
CA LEU A 53 7.84 -17.73 30.90
C LEU A 53 8.96 -17.79 31.90
N ARG A 54 8.68 -18.47 32.99
CA ARG A 54 9.68 -18.77 34.02
C ARG A 54 9.62 -20.23 34.40
N ILE A 55 10.75 -20.93 34.23
CA ILE A 55 10.92 -22.28 34.77
C ILE A 55 11.05 -22.17 36.27
N VAL A 56 10.17 -22.86 37.00
CA VAL A 56 10.14 -22.85 38.46
C VAL A 56 10.99 -24.03 39.00
N ASP A 57 10.85 -25.21 38.38
CA ASP A 57 11.54 -26.41 38.73
C ASP A 57 11.74 -27.29 37.50
N ILE A 58 12.88 -28.00 37.43
CA ILE A 58 13.19 -28.92 36.34
C ILE A 58 13.98 -30.12 36.87
N GLY A 59 13.54 -31.33 36.49
CA GLY A 59 14.17 -32.56 36.96
C GLY A 59 13.87 -33.76 36.06
N PRO A 60 14.33 -34.98 36.44
CA PRO A 60 14.16 -36.19 35.64
C PRO A 60 12.69 -36.58 35.42
N GLU A 61 11.83 -36.23 36.31
CA GLU A 61 10.40 -36.58 36.31
C GLU A 61 9.53 -35.56 35.52
N GLY A 62 10.11 -34.40 35.20
CA GLY A 62 9.40 -33.34 34.49
C GLY A 62 9.87 -31.95 34.87
N PHE A 63 9.10 -30.97 34.47
CA PHE A 63 9.37 -29.58 34.81
C PHE A 63 8.05 -28.85 35.21
N THR A 64 8.23 -27.83 36.04
CA THR A 64 7.17 -26.90 36.41
C THR A 64 7.50 -25.53 35.87
N PHE A 65 6.56 -24.88 35.23
CA PHE A 65 6.72 -23.51 34.75
C PHE A 65 5.59 -22.61 35.26
N ALA A 66 5.90 -21.32 35.36
CA ALA A 66 4.92 -20.26 35.54
C ALA A 66 4.88 -19.42 34.25
N ALA A 67 3.69 -19.13 33.79
CA ALA A 67 3.47 -18.21 32.68
C ALA A 67 2.77 -16.94 33.21
N LEU A 68 3.37 -15.80 32.99
CA LEU A 68 2.73 -14.50 33.21
C LEU A 68 2.16 -14.05 31.88
N ALA A 69 0.84 -13.95 31.78
CA ALA A 69 0.15 -13.56 30.57
C ALA A 69 -0.70 -12.31 30.82
N GLU A 70 -0.60 -11.37 29.90
CA GLU A 70 -1.51 -10.24 29.86
C GLU A 70 -2.83 -10.67 29.22
N LEU A 71 -3.93 -10.32 29.85
CA LEU A 71 -5.26 -10.70 29.39
C LEU A 71 -5.89 -9.56 28.60
N TYR A 72 -6.80 -9.92 27.68
CA TYR A 72 -7.66 -8.90 27.10
C TYR A 72 -8.43 -8.17 28.21
N PRO A 73 -8.48 -6.84 28.17
CA PRO A 73 -9.17 -6.08 29.19
C PRO A 73 -10.67 -6.34 29.19
N GLU A 74 -11.26 -6.34 30.35
CA GLU A 74 -12.72 -6.29 30.45
C GLU A 74 -13.22 -4.94 29.95
N VAL A 75 -14.11 -4.99 28.96
CA VAL A 75 -14.75 -3.81 28.40
C VAL A 75 -16.11 -3.62 29.05
N LYS A 76 -16.29 -2.50 29.73
CA LYS A 76 -17.61 -2.09 30.25
C LYS A 76 -18.21 -1.10 29.26
N LEU A 77 -19.21 -1.56 28.53
CA LEU A 77 -19.98 -0.68 27.65
C LEU A 77 -20.82 0.27 28.48
N GLY A 78 -20.75 1.56 28.16
CA GLY A 78 -21.68 2.55 28.68
C GLY A 78 -23.08 2.41 28.04
N GLN A 79 -23.77 3.51 27.85
CA GLN A 79 -25.04 3.50 27.13
C GLN A 79 -24.80 3.21 25.66
N TYR A 80 -25.26 2.05 25.18
CA TYR A 80 -25.14 1.66 23.75
C TYR A 80 -26.52 1.46 23.08
N LYS A 81 -27.61 1.64 23.81
CA LYS A 81 -28.99 1.59 23.29
C LYS A 81 -29.65 2.95 23.38
N GLY A 82 -30.52 3.26 22.40
CA GLY A 82 -31.23 4.53 22.36
C GLY A 82 -30.35 5.74 22.04
N LEU A 83 -29.21 5.52 21.38
CA LEU A 83 -28.33 6.58 20.89
C LEU A 83 -29.00 7.31 19.72
N SER A 84 -28.68 8.59 19.56
CA SER A 84 -29.14 9.42 18.48
C SER A 84 -28.01 10.30 17.96
N ALA A 85 -27.93 10.45 16.66
CA ALA A 85 -27.04 11.38 15.99
C ALA A 85 -27.79 12.09 14.84
N PRO A 86 -27.39 13.30 14.46
CA PRO A 86 -27.95 13.93 13.28
C PRO A 86 -27.49 13.15 12.04
N MET A 87 -28.44 12.75 11.20
CA MET A 87 -28.11 12.15 9.90
C MET A 87 -27.74 13.25 8.91
N PRO A 88 -26.54 13.22 8.33
CA PRO A 88 -26.16 14.19 7.29
C PRO A 88 -27.11 14.11 6.09
N GLN A 89 -27.46 15.26 5.54
CA GLN A 89 -28.28 15.28 4.32
C GLN A 89 -27.41 15.02 3.10
N ALA A 90 -27.84 14.09 2.25
CA ALA A 90 -27.17 13.77 1.00
C ALA A 90 -27.78 14.60 -0.12
N GLU A 91 -27.31 15.84 -0.28
CA GLU A 91 -27.69 16.73 -1.37
C GLU A 91 -26.48 17.02 -2.25
N LEU A 92 -26.69 17.07 -3.58
CA LEU A 92 -25.64 17.47 -4.50
C LEU A 92 -25.61 18.99 -4.61
N SER A 93 -24.47 19.60 -4.34
CA SER A 93 -24.18 20.98 -4.75
C SER A 93 -23.76 21.01 -6.23
N ASN A 94 -23.73 22.20 -6.83
CA ASN A 94 -23.22 22.36 -8.18
C ASN A 94 -21.76 21.87 -8.29
N ASP A 95 -20.94 22.18 -7.30
CA ASP A 95 -19.53 21.73 -7.26
C ASP A 95 -19.40 20.18 -7.23
N ASP A 96 -20.33 19.49 -6.57
CA ASP A 96 -20.35 18.02 -6.56
C ASP A 96 -20.69 17.45 -7.93
N VAL A 97 -21.63 18.11 -8.63
CA VAL A 97 -22.01 17.74 -9.99
C VAL A 97 -20.84 17.95 -10.95
N ASP A 98 -20.19 19.11 -10.87
CA ASP A 98 -19.05 19.45 -11.73
C ASP A 98 -17.88 18.47 -11.50
N LYS A 99 -17.56 18.16 -10.25
CA LYS A 99 -16.55 17.15 -9.89
C LYS A 99 -16.92 15.77 -10.41
N ALA A 100 -18.15 15.33 -10.23
CA ALA A 100 -18.60 14.01 -10.71
C ALA A 100 -18.52 13.91 -12.23
N MET A 101 -18.84 15.00 -12.94
CA MET A 101 -18.70 15.08 -14.38
C MET A 101 -17.25 15.04 -14.81
N GLU A 102 -16.37 15.78 -14.15
CA GLU A 102 -14.93 15.79 -14.42
C GLU A 102 -14.30 14.42 -14.16
N GLU A 103 -14.56 13.80 -13.00
CA GLU A 103 -14.10 12.44 -12.66
C GLU A 103 -14.56 11.42 -13.71
N TRP A 104 -15.83 11.53 -14.13
CA TRP A 104 -16.37 10.63 -15.13
C TRP A 104 -15.68 10.82 -16.49
N LEU A 105 -15.46 12.07 -16.92
CA LEU A 105 -14.73 12.39 -18.16
C LEU A 105 -13.30 11.90 -18.14
N GLN A 106 -12.59 12.05 -17.00
CA GLN A 106 -11.22 11.56 -16.83
C GLN A 106 -11.14 10.02 -16.91
N ALA A 107 -12.17 9.32 -16.44
CA ALA A 107 -12.24 7.86 -16.56
C ALA A 107 -12.60 7.38 -17.98
N HIS A 108 -13.08 8.27 -18.85
CA HIS A 108 -13.57 7.95 -20.20
C HIS A 108 -12.85 8.78 -21.29
N LEU A 109 -11.55 9.02 -21.10
CA LEU A 109 -10.75 9.72 -22.10
C LEU A 109 -10.77 8.96 -23.43
N VAL A 110 -10.87 9.70 -24.52
CA VAL A 110 -10.76 9.17 -25.89
C VAL A 110 -9.35 9.36 -26.42
N GLU A 111 -8.82 8.29 -27.00
CA GLU A 111 -7.54 8.31 -27.66
C GLU A 111 -7.69 8.74 -29.12
N GLN A 112 -6.90 9.70 -29.55
CA GLN A 112 -6.77 10.10 -30.94
C GLN A 112 -5.32 9.90 -31.38
N GLU A 113 -5.14 9.11 -32.42
CA GLU A 113 -3.81 8.96 -33.03
C GLU A 113 -3.38 10.25 -33.69
N ARG A 114 -2.09 10.56 -33.57
CA ARG A 114 -1.48 11.78 -34.06
C ARG A 114 -0.33 11.45 -35.00
N ASP A 115 -0.24 12.19 -36.09
CA ASP A 115 0.87 12.07 -37.06
C ASP A 115 2.15 12.78 -36.57
N ARG A 116 2.03 13.61 -35.54
CA ARG A 116 3.13 14.36 -34.96
C ARG A 116 2.85 14.63 -33.48
N ALA A 117 3.86 14.40 -32.64
CA ALA A 117 3.76 14.63 -31.21
C ALA A 117 3.71 16.13 -30.87
N ALA A 118 2.88 16.48 -29.92
CA ALA A 118 2.83 17.80 -29.30
C ALA A 118 2.76 17.68 -27.80
N MET A 119 3.06 18.75 -27.07
CA MET A 119 2.92 18.76 -25.61
C MET A 119 1.50 18.35 -25.21
N GLY A 120 1.39 17.45 -24.22
CA GLY A 120 0.15 16.81 -23.80
C GLY A 120 -0.23 15.54 -24.58
N ASP A 121 0.58 15.11 -25.55
CA ASP A 121 0.43 13.80 -26.21
C ASP A 121 1.25 12.74 -25.46
N GLU A 122 0.76 11.50 -25.43
CA GLU A 122 1.51 10.34 -24.99
C GLU A 122 2.23 9.73 -26.19
N VAL A 123 3.55 9.62 -26.08
CA VAL A 123 4.41 9.01 -27.09
C VAL A 123 4.94 7.69 -26.56
N THR A 124 4.60 6.59 -27.20
CA THR A 124 5.26 5.31 -26.95
C THR A 124 6.57 5.29 -27.70
N LEU A 125 7.69 5.21 -26.98
CA LEU A 125 9.02 5.32 -27.58
C LEU A 125 10.01 4.34 -26.98
N ASP A 126 11.03 4.01 -27.78
CA ASP A 126 12.27 3.41 -27.29
C ASP A 126 13.29 4.51 -27.09
N PHE A 127 14.12 4.38 -26.07
CA PHE A 127 15.27 5.26 -25.89
C PHE A 127 16.50 4.48 -25.44
N ASP A 128 17.67 4.95 -25.89
CA ASP A 128 18.99 4.43 -25.53
C ASP A 128 19.93 5.62 -25.28
N GLY A 129 20.22 5.86 -24.01
CA GLY A 129 21.01 6.99 -23.52
C GLY A 129 22.45 6.63 -23.22
N SER A 130 23.35 7.55 -23.56
CA SER A 130 24.78 7.43 -23.30
C SER A 130 25.36 8.77 -22.81
N VAL A 131 26.39 8.68 -21.97
CA VAL A 131 27.24 9.80 -21.56
C VAL A 131 28.64 9.52 -22.05
N ASP A 132 29.21 10.44 -22.80
CA ASP A 132 30.53 10.27 -23.48
C ASP A 132 30.61 8.98 -24.33
N GLY A 133 29.48 8.55 -24.91
CA GLY A 133 29.37 7.32 -25.68
C GLY A 133 29.28 6.01 -24.86
N VAL A 134 29.21 6.09 -23.54
CA VAL A 134 29.07 4.94 -22.64
C VAL A 134 27.63 4.85 -22.14
N PRO A 135 26.93 3.73 -22.36
CA PRO A 135 25.59 3.52 -21.79
C PRO A 135 25.63 3.54 -20.25
N PHE A 136 24.58 4.00 -19.63
CA PHE A 136 24.43 4.05 -18.17
C PHE A 136 23.17 3.31 -17.71
N GLU A 137 23.16 2.92 -16.44
CA GLU A 137 22.02 2.21 -15.85
C GLU A 137 20.76 3.10 -15.82
N GLY A 138 19.63 2.56 -16.29
CA GLY A 138 18.39 3.33 -16.45
C GLY A 138 18.30 4.18 -17.71
N GLY A 139 19.39 4.22 -18.54
CA GLY A 139 19.43 4.99 -19.79
C GLY A 139 18.70 4.34 -20.95
N LYS A 140 18.19 3.09 -20.82
CA LYS A 140 17.53 2.37 -21.91
C LYS A 140 16.17 1.81 -21.50
N ALA A 141 15.18 1.99 -22.37
CA ALA A 141 13.90 1.30 -22.29
C ALA A 141 13.30 1.11 -23.69
N GLU A 142 12.40 0.13 -23.80
CA GLU A 142 11.65 -0.16 -25.02
C GLU A 142 10.14 -0.03 -24.75
N ASN A 143 9.40 0.51 -25.72
CA ASN A 143 7.94 0.75 -25.62
C ASN A 143 7.52 1.56 -24.38
N TYR A 144 8.33 2.52 -23.99
CA TYR A 144 8.05 3.37 -22.84
C TYR A 144 6.97 4.41 -23.18
N PRO A 145 5.86 4.48 -22.39
CA PRO A 145 4.85 5.51 -22.58
C PRO A 145 5.27 6.81 -21.89
N LEU A 146 5.58 7.84 -22.68
CA LEU A 146 5.97 9.16 -22.20
C LEU A 146 4.87 10.18 -22.50
N LEU A 147 4.31 10.80 -21.47
CA LEU A 147 3.44 11.95 -21.60
C LEU A 147 4.30 13.22 -21.73
N LEU A 148 4.26 13.85 -22.88
CA LEU A 148 5.02 15.09 -23.13
C LEU A 148 4.44 16.26 -22.31
N GLY A 149 5.27 16.90 -21.50
CA GLY A 149 4.91 17.95 -20.57
C GLY A 149 4.66 17.46 -19.14
N SER A 150 4.93 16.18 -18.88
CA SER A 150 4.82 15.61 -17.52
C SER A 150 5.96 16.03 -16.59
N GLY A 151 7.11 16.42 -17.15
CA GLY A 151 8.33 16.69 -16.38
C GLY A 151 8.97 15.45 -15.76
N MET A 152 8.62 14.25 -16.25
CA MET A 152 9.19 13.00 -15.75
C MET A 152 10.60 12.74 -16.25
N PHE A 153 10.99 13.35 -17.35
CA PHE A 153 12.33 13.26 -17.93
C PHE A 153 13.16 14.50 -17.61
N ILE A 154 14.45 14.40 -17.91
CA ILE A 154 15.41 15.49 -17.75
C ILE A 154 14.97 16.70 -18.60
N ASP A 155 15.17 17.90 -18.06
CA ASP A 155 14.82 19.15 -18.73
C ASP A 155 15.37 19.20 -20.16
N GLY A 156 14.53 19.59 -21.10
CA GLY A 156 14.86 19.64 -22.51
C GLY A 156 14.68 18.34 -23.28
N PHE A 157 14.36 17.22 -22.61
CA PHE A 157 14.12 15.94 -23.31
C PHE A 157 12.75 15.95 -23.99
N GLU A 158 11.71 16.24 -23.24
CA GLU A 158 10.33 16.18 -23.73
C GLU A 158 10.08 17.24 -24.82
N GLU A 159 10.69 18.42 -24.70
CA GLU A 159 10.62 19.48 -25.70
C GLU A 159 11.28 19.06 -27.03
N GLN A 160 12.37 18.30 -26.97
CA GLN A 160 13.05 17.83 -28.19
C GLN A 160 12.34 16.62 -28.82
N VAL A 161 11.60 15.81 -28.02
CA VAL A 161 10.70 14.76 -28.52
C VAL A 161 9.47 15.37 -29.17
N ALA A 162 9.02 16.54 -28.74
CA ALA A 162 7.91 17.22 -29.39
C ALA A 162 8.19 17.45 -30.87
N GLY A 163 7.19 17.19 -31.70
CA GLY A 163 7.29 17.26 -33.15
C GLY A 163 7.78 15.98 -33.83
N ILE A 164 8.15 14.91 -33.09
CA ILE A 164 8.52 13.62 -33.66
C ILE A 164 7.28 12.95 -34.31
N ARG A 165 7.53 12.12 -35.32
CA ARG A 165 6.48 11.33 -36.00
C ARG A 165 6.59 9.85 -35.62
N PRO A 166 5.53 9.08 -35.80
CA PRO A 166 5.59 7.62 -35.65
C PRO A 166 6.70 7.05 -36.57
N GLU A 167 7.46 6.08 -36.04
CA GLU A 167 8.62 5.41 -36.68
C GLU A 167 9.83 6.36 -36.97
N GLU A 168 9.79 7.60 -36.51
CA GLU A 168 10.92 8.52 -36.60
C GLU A 168 11.94 8.23 -35.51
N GLU A 169 13.22 8.22 -35.88
CA GLU A 169 14.34 8.18 -34.96
C GLU A 169 14.95 9.58 -34.82
N ARG A 170 15.32 9.96 -33.61
CA ARG A 170 15.89 11.27 -33.29
C ARG A 170 16.94 11.15 -32.20
N GLU A 171 18.00 11.90 -32.31
CA GLU A 171 18.97 12.10 -31.25
C GLU A 171 18.60 13.33 -30.43
N ILE A 172 18.56 13.14 -29.10
CA ILE A 172 18.19 14.15 -28.12
C ILE A 172 19.38 14.42 -27.23
N HIS A 173 19.74 15.68 -27.12
CA HIS A 173 20.88 16.13 -26.33
C HIS A 173 20.39 16.87 -25.09
N VAL A 174 20.69 16.33 -23.90
CA VAL A 174 20.32 16.92 -22.63
C VAL A 174 21.50 16.95 -21.68
N THR A 175 21.38 17.75 -20.62
CA THR A 175 22.38 17.80 -19.56
C THR A 175 21.74 17.43 -18.25
N PHE A 176 22.31 16.47 -17.54
CA PHE A 176 21.81 16.06 -16.22
C PHE A 176 21.90 17.24 -15.24
N PRO A 177 20.87 17.44 -14.38
CA PRO A 177 20.93 18.46 -13.36
C PRO A 177 22.06 18.17 -12.36
N GLN A 178 22.53 19.24 -11.67
CA GLN A 178 23.58 19.11 -10.67
C GLN A 178 23.16 18.26 -9.46
N GLN A 179 21.84 18.17 -9.21
CA GLN A 179 21.24 17.38 -8.13
C GLN A 179 20.77 16.03 -8.67
N TYR A 180 21.67 15.26 -9.25
CA TYR A 180 21.43 13.91 -9.75
C TYR A 180 22.44 12.94 -9.14
N THR A 181 22.40 11.66 -9.56
CA THR A 181 23.40 10.68 -9.11
C THR A 181 24.81 11.19 -9.38
N PRO A 182 25.78 11.03 -8.45
CA PRO A 182 27.13 11.60 -8.57
C PRO A 182 27.84 11.27 -9.88
N GLU A 183 27.51 10.12 -10.46
CA GLU A 183 28.13 9.63 -11.70
C GLU A 183 27.62 10.35 -12.95
N LEU A 184 26.43 10.92 -12.92
CA LEU A 184 25.75 11.57 -14.05
C LEU A 184 25.56 13.07 -13.86
N ALA A 185 25.62 13.59 -12.63
CA ALA A 185 25.37 14.99 -12.30
C ALA A 185 26.17 15.96 -13.17
N GLY A 186 25.48 16.89 -13.83
CA GLY A 186 26.07 17.92 -14.70
C GLY A 186 26.67 17.42 -16.02
N LYS A 187 26.57 16.14 -16.34
CA LYS A 187 27.11 15.58 -17.59
C LYS A 187 26.12 15.73 -18.74
N ALA A 188 26.67 15.94 -19.95
CA ALA A 188 25.90 15.91 -21.17
C ALA A 188 25.60 14.45 -21.55
N ALA A 189 24.34 14.17 -21.89
CA ALA A 189 23.91 12.88 -22.38
C ALA A 189 23.28 13.00 -23.77
N VAL A 190 23.43 11.93 -24.53
CA VAL A 190 22.80 11.78 -25.84
C VAL A 190 21.88 10.57 -25.79
N PHE A 191 20.62 10.78 -26.12
CA PHE A 191 19.60 9.73 -26.19
C PHE A 191 19.23 9.54 -27.67
N ARG A 192 19.31 8.30 -28.13
CA ARG A 192 18.66 7.88 -29.36
C ARG A 192 17.27 7.43 -29.06
N VAL A 193 16.28 8.12 -29.64
CA VAL A 193 14.87 7.89 -29.40
C VAL A 193 14.21 7.43 -30.68
N LYS A 194 13.35 6.41 -30.60
CA LYS A 194 12.47 5.97 -31.67
C LYS A 194 11.02 6.01 -31.20
N ALA A 195 10.17 6.79 -31.85
CA ALA A 195 8.74 6.85 -31.55
C ALA A 195 7.99 5.75 -32.30
N HIS A 196 7.10 5.03 -31.62
CA HIS A 196 6.25 3.99 -32.21
C HIS A 196 4.82 4.47 -32.43
N ARG A 197 4.22 5.02 -31.38
CA ARG A 197 2.82 5.46 -31.41
C ARG A 197 2.70 6.81 -30.70
N ILE A 198 1.84 7.66 -31.24
CA ILE A 198 1.55 8.97 -30.67
C ILE A 198 0.05 9.08 -30.52
N VAL A 199 -0.42 9.32 -29.28
CA VAL A 199 -1.83 9.45 -28.98
C VAL A 199 -2.09 10.67 -28.12
N ARG A 200 -3.16 11.37 -28.40
CA ARG A 200 -3.72 12.37 -27.49
C ARG A 200 -4.88 11.77 -26.75
N ARG A 201 -4.80 11.78 -25.43
CA ARG A 201 -5.95 11.49 -24.58
C ARG A 201 -6.63 12.78 -24.23
N SER A 202 -7.89 12.91 -24.58
CA SER A 202 -8.70 14.09 -24.29
C SER A 202 -10.05 13.67 -23.73
N ALA A 203 -10.59 14.53 -22.86
CA ALA A 203 -11.95 14.35 -22.39
C ALA A 203 -12.93 14.47 -23.58
N PRO A 204 -13.86 13.51 -23.73
CA PRO A 204 -14.84 13.57 -24.79
C PRO A 204 -15.85 14.70 -24.54
N GLU A 205 -16.39 15.26 -25.61
CA GLU A 205 -17.58 16.09 -25.50
C GLU A 205 -18.81 15.23 -25.22
N ILE A 206 -19.54 15.55 -24.15
CA ILE A 206 -20.78 14.85 -23.81
C ILE A 206 -21.89 15.34 -24.75
N ASN A 207 -21.96 14.71 -25.90
CA ASN A 207 -23.01 14.86 -26.89
C ASN A 207 -23.81 13.56 -27.07
N ASP A 208 -24.91 13.59 -27.83
CA ASP A 208 -25.78 12.42 -28.03
C ASP A 208 -25.06 11.26 -28.72
N ALA A 209 -24.13 11.54 -29.62
CA ALA A 209 -23.35 10.52 -30.30
C ALA A 209 -22.45 9.76 -29.32
N PHE A 210 -21.73 10.48 -28.47
CA PHE A 210 -20.90 9.90 -27.44
C PHE A 210 -21.72 9.16 -26.39
N ALA A 211 -22.84 9.73 -25.91
CA ALA A 211 -23.72 9.07 -24.95
C ALA A 211 -24.21 7.71 -25.47
N ARG A 212 -24.53 7.60 -26.76
CA ARG A 212 -24.92 6.31 -27.38
C ARG A 212 -23.78 5.28 -27.38
N THR A 213 -22.54 5.70 -27.55
CA THR A 213 -21.38 4.78 -27.45
C THR A 213 -21.22 4.23 -26.03
N GLN A 214 -21.68 4.98 -25.03
CA GLN A 214 -21.69 4.59 -23.62
C GLN A 214 -22.97 3.83 -23.20
N GLY A 215 -23.89 3.54 -24.14
CA GLY A 215 -25.13 2.81 -23.88
C GLY A 215 -26.30 3.67 -23.39
N PHE A 216 -26.20 4.98 -23.48
CA PHE A 216 -27.27 5.92 -23.10
C PHE A 216 -28.03 6.43 -24.34
N ALA A 217 -29.29 6.83 -24.16
CA ALA A 217 -30.11 7.32 -25.26
C ALA A 217 -29.59 8.64 -25.82
N ASP A 218 -29.21 9.56 -24.96
CA ASP A 218 -28.74 10.91 -25.26
C ASP A 218 -27.85 11.49 -24.17
N ALA A 219 -27.26 12.65 -24.40
CA ALA A 219 -26.39 13.34 -23.46
C ALA A 219 -27.09 13.69 -22.13
N ALA A 220 -28.39 13.94 -22.15
CA ALA A 220 -29.16 14.27 -20.95
C ALA A 220 -29.30 13.05 -20.04
N SER A 221 -29.60 11.88 -20.59
CA SER A 221 -29.68 10.61 -19.83
C SER A 221 -28.32 10.19 -19.27
N LEU A 222 -27.23 10.39 -20.00
CA LEU A 222 -25.87 10.16 -19.49
C LEU A 222 -25.57 11.08 -18.28
N ARG A 223 -25.83 12.39 -18.40
CA ARG A 223 -25.63 13.34 -17.29
C ARG A 223 -26.48 12.97 -16.07
N GLN A 224 -27.72 12.58 -16.30
CA GLN A 224 -28.61 12.13 -15.23
C GLN A 224 -28.06 10.90 -14.49
N ALA A 225 -27.51 9.94 -15.22
CA ALA A 225 -26.91 8.75 -14.64
C ALA A 225 -25.65 9.08 -13.79
N ILE A 226 -24.81 10.00 -14.26
CA ILE A 226 -23.62 10.48 -13.50
C ILE A 226 -24.07 11.15 -12.20
N MET A 227 -25.07 12.05 -12.29
CA MET A 227 -25.62 12.73 -11.10
C MET A 227 -26.25 11.74 -10.12
N ALA A 228 -27.01 10.75 -10.61
CA ALA A 228 -27.61 9.72 -9.76
C ALA A 228 -26.53 8.88 -9.04
N ALA A 229 -25.46 8.51 -9.74
CA ALA A 229 -24.35 7.81 -9.15
C ALA A 229 -23.59 8.66 -8.09
N ALA A 230 -23.42 9.95 -8.32
CA ALA A 230 -22.84 10.88 -7.37
C ALA A 230 -23.71 11.03 -6.10
N LEU A 231 -25.03 11.15 -6.28
CA LEU A 231 -25.99 11.22 -5.16
C LEU A 231 -25.96 9.94 -4.33
N GLN A 232 -25.97 8.77 -4.98
CA GLN A 232 -25.87 7.48 -4.29
C GLN A 232 -24.58 7.36 -3.47
N ARG A 233 -23.44 7.84 -3.99
CA ARG A 233 -22.17 7.87 -3.22
C ARG A 233 -22.30 8.77 -1.98
N LYS A 234 -22.92 9.94 -2.09
CA LYS A 234 -23.17 10.83 -0.95
C LYS A 234 -24.13 10.23 0.08
N GLU A 235 -25.14 9.50 -0.36
CA GLU A 235 -26.06 8.80 0.55
C GLU A 235 -25.33 7.71 1.34
N VAL A 236 -24.43 6.96 0.72
CA VAL A 236 -23.58 5.96 1.41
C VAL A 236 -22.68 6.67 2.42
N GLN A 237 -21.96 7.71 2.02
CA GLN A 237 -21.11 8.49 2.91
C GLN A 237 -21.87 9.09 4.10
N ALA A 238 -23.10 9.58 3.87
CA ALA A 238 -23.96 10.11 4.93
C ALA A 238 -24.36 9.02 5.93
N ARG A 239 -24.67 7.81 5.46
CA ARG A 239 -24.97 6.65 6.33
C ARG A 239 -23.76 6.20 7.12
N ASP A 240 -22.59 6.13 6.48
CA ASP A 240 -21.34 5.76 7.13
C ASP A 240 -20.97 6.79 8.21
N ALA A 241 -21.03 8.08 7.90
CA ALA A 241 -20.80 9.15 8.87
C ALA A 241 -21.80 9.11 10.06
N PHE A 242 -23.06 8.79 9.78
CA PHE A 242 -24.04 8.58 10.85
C PHE A 242 -23.72 7.38 11.72
N ALA A 243 -23.35 6.23 11.11
CA ALA A 243 -22.94 5.04 11.85
C ALA A 243 -21.68 5.31 12.70
N ASP A 244 -20.68 5.99 12.13
CA ASP A 244 -19.46 6.38 12.84
C ASP A 244 -19.75 7.30 14.04
N ALA A 245 -20.69 8.24 13.87
CA ALA A 245 -21.10 9.13 14.97
C ALA A 245 -21.75 8.36 16.13
N LEU A 246 -22.55 7.33 15.84
CA LEU A 246 -23.13 6.46 16.86
C LEU A 246 -22.08 5.57 17.52
N VAL A 247 -21.17 4.98 16.74
CA VAL A 247 -20.04 4.17 17.25
C VAL A 247 -19.15 5.01 18.16
N ARG A 248 -18.81 6.24 17.79
CA ARG A 248 -18.05 7.15 18.66
C ARG A 248 -18.74 7.41 19.98
N GLN A 249 -20.06 7.62 20.00
CA GLN A 249 -20.80 7.78 21.27
C GLN A 249 -20.70 6.54 22.16
N VAL A 250 -20.69 5.33 21.59
CA VAL A 250 -20.47 4.09 22.35
C VAL A 250 -19.05 4.05 22.92
N LEU A 251 -18.05 4.35 22.08
CA LEU A 251 -16.64 4.35 22.47
C LEU A 251 -16.34 5.39 23.55
N ASP A 252 -16.91 6.58 23.44
CA ASP A 252 -16.74 7.66 24.42
C ASP A 252 -17.35 7.31 25.80
N GLY A 253 -18.40 6.46 25.80
CA GLY A 253 -19.04 5.97 27.02
C GLY A 253 -18.45 4.65 27.56
N MET A 254 -17.44 4.10 26.90
CA MET A 254 -16.84 2.82 27.27
C MET A 254 -15.74 3.00 28.31
N GLU A 255 -15.73 2.15 29.33
CA GLU A 255 -14.64 2.03 30.28
C GLU A 255 -13.79 0.80 29.93
N VAL A 256 -12.51 1.02 29.64
CA VAL A 256 -11.55 -0.04 29.37
C VAL A 256 -10.20 0.34 29.97
N GLN A 257 -9.57 -0.62 30.63
CA GLN A 257 -8.18 -0.48 31.07
C GLN A 257 -7.30 -1.10 29.99
N VAL A 258 -6.75 -0.26 29.14
CA VAL A 258 -5.87 -0.71 28.05
C VAL A 258 -4.54 -1.19 28.65
N PRO A 259 -4.10 -2.44 28.43
CA PRO A 259 -2.80 -2.90 28.87
C PRO A 259 -1.66 -2.13 28.20
N ASP A 260 -0.54 -1.95 28.91
CA ASP A 260 0.60 -1.15 28.46
C ASP A 260 1.16 -1.63 27.11
N PHE A 261 1.21 -2.95 26.87
CA PHE A 261 1.69 -3.49 25.60
C PHE A 261 0.80 -3.10 24.39
N VAL A 262 -0.52 -2.98 24.60
CA VAL A 262 -1.44 -2.54 23.54
C VAL A 262 -1.20 -1.07 23.22
N ALA A 263 -0.97 -0.26 24.25
CA ALA A 263 -0.61 1.15 24.08
C ALA A 263 0.71 1.28 23.28
N GLU A 264 1.73 0.49 23.61
CA GLU A 264 3.02 0.46 22.92
C GLU A 264 2.89 0.01 21.44
N VAL A 265 2.07 -1.01 21.17
CA VAL A 265 1.80 -1.47 19.78
C VAL A 265 1.10 -0.38 18.97
N LEU A 266 0.13 0.33 19.57
CA LEU A 266 -0.59 1.41 18.90
C LEU A 266 0.33 2.63 18.63
N GLU A 267 1.18 3.01 19.58
CA GLU A 267 2.17 4.07 19.41
C GLU A 267 3.16 3.73 18.29
N ASN A 268 3.67 2.51 18.27
CA ASN A 268 4.58 2.02 17.22
C ASN A 268 3.90 2.00 15.84
N ALA A 269 2.64 1.55 15.75
CA ALA A 269 1.88 1.54 14.51
C ALA A 269 1.61 2.96 13.99
N GLN A 270 1.34 3.91 14.88
CA GLN A 270 1.13 5.31 14.53
C GLN A 270 2.42 5.98 14.07
N MET A 271 3.54 5.69 14.73
CA MET A 271 4.88 6.16 14.32
C MET A 271 5.25 5.63 12.93
N MET A 272 5.01 4.35 12.63
CA MET A 272 5.24 3.76 11.31
C MET A 272 4.36 4.41 10.23
N ALA A 273 3.10 4.71 10.54
CA ALA A 273 2.19 5.38 9.61
C ALA A 273 2.63 6.82 9.31
N ASP A 274 3.11 7.55 10.33
CA ASP A 274 3.63 8.90 10.18
C ASP A 274 4.94 8.94 9.39
N ASP A 275 5.81 7.94 9.59
CA ASP A 275 7.06 7.79 8.81
C ASP A 275 6.77 7.45 7.35
N ALA A 276 5.78 6.58 7.09
CA ALA A 276 5.34 6.27 5.73
C ALA A 276 4.76 7.51 5.02
N ARG A 277 3.97 8.33 5.71
CA ARG A 277 3.48 9.62 5.17
C ARG A 277 4.62 10.56 4.84
N ARG A 278 5.58 10.75 5.75
CA ARG A 278 6.76 11.61 5.50
C ARG A 278 7.64 11.11 4.35
N TYR A 279 7.68 9.78 4.13
CA TYR A 279 8.37 9.20 2.99
C TYR A 279 7.67 9.53 1.68
N VAL A 280 6.34 9.37 1.62
CA VAL A 280 5.52 9.72 0.44
C VAL A 280 5.63 11.21 0.14
N ASP A 281 5.54 12.09 1.15
CA ASP A 281 5.66 13.54 0.98
C ASP A 281 7.05 13.96 0.46
N ARG A 282 8.12 13.22 0.82
CA ARG A 282 9.47 13.45 0.30
C ARG A 282 9.65 12.98 -1.15
N MET A 283 8.87 11.99 -1.59
CA MET A 283 8.91 11.49 -2.97
C MET A 283 8.03 12.34 -3.91
N ALA A 284 7.10 13.12 -3.36
CA ALA A 284 6.19 13.99 -4.10
C ALA A 284 6.71 15.43 -4.28
N ASN A 285 7.83 15.80 -3.63
CA ASN A 285 8.54 17.08 -3.76
C ASN A 285 9.94 16.88 -4.37
#